data_506539a46e74af4eb7fd968aff4e2837
#
_entry.id   506539a46e74af4eb7fd968aff4e2837
#
_cell.length_a   1.000
_cell.length_b   1.000
_cell.length_c   1.000
_cell.angle_alpha   90.00
_cell.angle_beta   90.00
_cell.angle_gamma   90.00
#
_symmetry.space_group_name_H-M   'P 1'
#
loop_
_entity.id
_entity.type
_entity.pdbx_description
1 polymer ?
#
loop_
_entity_poly.entity_id
_entity_poly.type
_entity_poly.pdbx_seq_one_letter_code
_entity_poly.pdbx_strand_id
1 'polypeptide(L)'
;LIVDEPTAGLDPVERNRFYNILSELGEHTVVILSTHIVEDVKELCTNMAVINQGQVLLKGNPLKIIDELEGKVYQRTIVKSELETYKQNYQVISEKLFLGKPIIHILSDTNPGADFTPVKADLEDVYFSQIFGSNTNLKSVL
;
A
#
# COMPACT_ATOMS: atom_id res chain seq x y z
N LEU A 1 9.45 23.26 -3.99
CA LEU A 1 10.43 22.22 -4.35
C LEU A 1 9.70 21.02 -4.95
N ILE A 2 10.21 20.52 -6.07
CA ILE A 2 9.72 19.28 -6.67
C ILE A 2 10.90 18.31 -6.73
N VAL A 3 10.70 17.10 -6.22
CA VAL A 3 11.73 16.03 -6.20
C VAL A 3 11.13 14.73 -6.72
N ASP A 4 11.91 14.02 -7.53
CA ASP A 4 11.52 12.76 -8.16
C ASP A 4 12.42 11.64 -7.67
N GLU A 5 11.81 10.58 -7.09
CA GLU A 5 12.49 9.41 -6.53
C GLU A 5 13.70 9.74 -5.64
N PRO A 6 13.59 10.67 -4.68
CA PRO A 6 14.77 11.24 -4.03
C PRO A 6 15.50 10.30 -3.08
N THR A 7 14.85 9.23 -2.62
CA THR A 7 15.42 8.26 -1.67
C THR A 7 15.92 6.99 -2.34
N ALA A 8 15.76 6.88 -3.66
CA ALA A 8 16.21 5.72 -4.41
C ALA A 8 17.74 5.53 -4.25
N GLY A 9 18.14 4.33 -3.84
CA GLY A 9 19.56 3.99 -3.65
C GLY A 9 20.21 4.49 -2.36
N LEU A 10 19.50 5.21 -1.50
CA LEU A 10 20.01 5.62 -0.19
C LEU A 10 20.00 4.44 0.80
N ASP A 11 21.06 4.34 1.60
CA ASP A 11 21.06 3.45 2.76
C ASP A 11 20.09 3.97 3.86
N PRO A 12 19.74 3.16 4.88
CA PRO A 12 18.81 3.58 5.91
C PRO A 12 19.24 4.84 6.70
N VAL A 13 20.51 5.03 6.92
CA VAL A 13 21.03 6.20 7.66
C VAL A 13 20.91 7.47 6.82
N GLU A 14 21.31 7.39 5.55
CA GLU A 14 21.17 8.49 4.60
C GLU A 14 19.71 8.85 4.35
N ARG A 15 18.84 7.85 4.25
CA ARG A 15 17.38 8.05 4.09
C ARG A 15 16.80 8.80 5.28
N ASN A 16 17.09 8.41 6.51
CA ASN A 16 16.63 9.12 7.69
C ASN A 16 17.13 10.57 7.75
N ARG A 17 18.40 10.80 7.37
CA ARG A 17 18.93 12.16 7.28
C ARG A 17 18.18 12.99 6.24
N PHE A 18 17.87 12.40 5.11
CA PHE A 18 17.13 13.06 4.04
C PHE A 18 15.69 13.39 4.47
N TYR A 19 15.01 12.47 5.18
CA TYR A 19 13.69 12.72 5.75
C TYR A 19 13.68 13.93 6.69
N ASN A 20 14.67 14.04 7.56
CA ASN A 20 14.80 15.19 8.47
C ASN A 20 14.95 16.51 7.69
N ILE A 21 15.81 16.53 6.67
CA ILE A 21 16.01 17.72 5.82
C ILE A 21 14.72 18.12 5.10
N LEU A 22 14.01 17.17 4.52
CA LEU A 22 12.74 17.46 3.84
C LEU A 22 11.65 17.90 4.79
N SER A 23 11.59 17.33 5.99
CA SER A 23 10.63 17.74 7.03
C SER A 23 10.86 19.18 7.47
N GLU A 24 12.11 19.56 7.77
CA GLU A 24 12.48 20.95 8.10
C GLU A 24 12.15 21.91 6.96
N LEU A 25 12.47 21.54 5.71
CA LEU A 25 12.17 22.34 4.54
C LEU A 25 10.66 22.52 4.34
N GLY A 26 9.89 21.47 4.62
CA GLY A 26 8.43 21.47 4.50
C GLY A 26 7.71 22.42 5.45
N GLU A 27 8.36 22.85 6.54
CA GLU A 27 7.79 23.86 7.46
C GLU A 27 7.60 25.24 6.78
N HIS A 28 8.42 25.53 5.78
CA HIS A 28 8.46 26.86 5.14
C HIS A 28 8.26 26.80 3.63
N THR A 29 8.21 25.62 3.03
CA THR A 29 8.18 25.45 1.58
C THR A 29 7.22 24.31 1.21
N VAL A 30 6.42 24.51 0.16
CA VAL A 30 5.65 23.39 -0.42
C VAL A 30 6.61 22.43 -1.12
N VAL A 31 6.58 21.17 -0.70
CA VAL A 31 7.38 20.10 -1.30
C VAL A 31 6.44 19.12 -2.00
N ILE A 32 6.71 18.87 -3.28
CA ILE A 32 6.03 17.84 -4.06
C ILE A 32 7.05 16.72 -4.31
N LEU A 33 6.70 15.52 -3.87
CA LEU A 33 7.53 14.33 -3.94
C LEU A 33 6.85 13.29 -4.85
N SER A 34 7.56 12.80 -5.86
CA SER A 34 7.15 11.58 -6.55
C SER A 34 8.02 10.41 -6.10
N THR A 35 7.41 9.28 -5.79
CA THR A 35 8.10 8.07 -5.35
C THR A 35 7.23 6.83 -5.58
N HIS A 36 7.87 5.69 -5.79
CA HIS A 36 7.23 4.37 -5.70
C HIS A 36 7.47 3.69 -4.34
N ILE A 37 8.22 4.35 -3.45
CA ILE A 37 8.55 3.85 -2.11
C ILE A 37 7.45 4.31 -1.15
N VAL A 38 6.60 3.39 -0.74
CA VAL A 38 5.45 3.67 0.13
C VAL A 38 5.86 4.28 1.48
N GLU A 39 7.03 3.87 2.00
CA GLU A 39 7.56 4.38 3.25
C GLU A 39 7.89 5.88 3.18
N ASP A 40 8.39 6.38 2.04
CA ASP A 40 8.63 7.82 1.86
C ASP A 40 7.34 8.64 2.04
N VAL A 41 6.24 8.14 1.48
CA VAL A 41 4.93 8.79 1.59
C VAL A 41 4.46 8.82 3.04
N LYS A 42 4.61 7.71 3.73
CA LYS A 42 4.19 7.55 5.13
C LYS A 42 4.96 8.48 6.07
N GLU A 43 6.27 8.60 5.87
CA GLU A 43 7.14 9.40 6.73
C GLU A 43 7.10 10.91 6.43
N LEU A 44 6.89 11.30 5.17
CA LEU A 44 7.04 12.68 4.73
C LEU A 44 5.75 13.40 4.38
N CYS A 45 4.70 12.68 3.97
CA CYS A 45 3.56 13.30 3.32
C CYS A 45 2.35 13.45 4.23
N THR A 46 1.82 14.66 4.31
CA THR A 46 0.51 14.93 4.94
C THR A 46 -0.65 14.74 3.97
N ASN A 47 -0.37 14.80 2.66
CA ASN A 47 -1.31 14.52 1.59
C ASN A 47 -0.61 13.71 0.50
N MET A 48 -1.33 12.77 -0.09
CA MET A 48 -0.82 11.93 -1.16
C MET A 48 -1.84 11.74 -2.27
N ALA A 49 -1.37 11.28 -3.42
CA ALA A 49 -2.21 10.74 -4.48
C ALA A 49 -1.58 9.45 -5.03
N VAL A 50 -2.41 8.44 -5.27
CA VAL A 50 -2.01 7.22 -5.98
C VAL A 50 -2.35 7.41 -7.45
N ILE A 51 -1.34 7.28 -8.31
CA ILE A 51 -1.47 7.44 -9.75
C ILE A 51 -1.17 6.11 -10.43
N ASN A 52 -2.03 5.70 -11.34
CA ASN A 52 -1.82 4.53 -12.17
C ASN A 52 -2.37 4.77 -13.57
N GLN A 53 -1.60 4.42 -14.59
CA GLN A 53 -1.97 4.58 -16.01
C GLN A 53 -2.50 5.98 -16.36
N GLY A 54 -1.87 7.02 -15.82
CA GLY A 54 -2.25 8.42 -16.06
C GLY A 54 -3.51 8.89 -15.32
N GLN A 55 -4.05 8.09 -14.41
CA GLN A 55 -5.23 8.43 -13.63
C GLN A 55 -4.90 8.51 -12.14
N VAL A 56 -5.53 9.46 -11.45
CA VAL A 56 -5.51 9.53 -9.99
C VAL A 56 -6.57 8.58 -9.44
N LEU A 57 -6.13 7.50 -8.79
CA LEU A 57 -7.02 6.49 -8.21
C LEU A 57 -7.54 6.91 -6.83
N LEU A 58 -6.70 7.60 -6.06
CA LEU A 58 -6.97 7.98 -4.69
C LEU A 58 -6.14 9.22 -4.34
N LYS A 59 -6.69 10.08 -3.49
CA LYS A 59 -5.96 11.21 -2.91
C LYS A 59 -6.45 11.52 -1.49
N GLY A 60 -5.56 12.00 -0.64
CA GLY A 60 -5.91 12.44 0.70
C GLY A 60 -4.78 12.29 1.71
N ASN A 61 -5.12 12.41 2.98
CA ASN A 61 -4.18 12.21 4.08
C ASN A 61 -3.90 10.71 4.25
N PRO A 62 -2.63 10.26 4.23
CA PRO A 62 -2.27 8.84 4.30
C PRO A 62 -2.86 8.12 5.52
N LEU A 63 -2.81 8.74 6.70
CA LEU A 63 -3.28 8.12 7.95
C LEU A 63 -4.80 7.92 7.93
N LYS A 64 -5.55 8.91 7.45
CA LYS A 64 -7.01 8.80 7.32
C LYS A 64 -7.42 7.72 6.34
N ILE A 65 -6.68 7.58 5.25
CA ILE A 65 -6.94 6.56 4.23
C ILE A 65 -6.64 5.16 4.77
N ILE A 66 -5.56 5.00 5.55
CA ILE A 66 -5.27 3.73 6.23
C ILE A 66 -6.41 3.37 7.19
N ASP A 67 -6.92 4.33 7.95
CA ASP A 67 -8.02 4.12 8.90
C ASP A 67 -9.30 3.60 8.21
N GLU A 68 -9.55 3.93 6.96
CA GLU A 68 -10.68 3.41 6.19
C GLU A 68 -10.60 1.90 5.92
N LEU A 69 -9.39 1.32 5.94
CA LEU A 69 -9.15 -0.12 5.82
C LEU A 69 -9.11 -0.85 7.17
N GLU A 70 -9.18 -0.13 8.29
CA GLU A 70 -9.12 -0.74 9.61
C GLU A 70 -10.23 -1.79 9.80
N GLY A 71 -9.84 -2.98 10.29
CA GLY A 71 -10.76 -4.10 10.46
C GLY A 71 -11.17 -4.84 9.19
N LYS A 72 -10.62 -4.48 8.02
CA LYS A 72 -10.96 -5.09 6.72
C LYS A 72 -9.83 -5.90 6.10
N VAL A 73 -8.63 -5.85 6.65
CA VAL A 73 -7.47 -6.59 6.14
C VAL A 73 -7.23 -7.83 6.98
N TYR A 74 -7.15 -8.95 6.32
CA TYR A 74 -6.91 -10.26 6.93
C TYR A 74 -5.73 -10.94 6.26
N GLN A 75 -4.96 -11.68 7.05
CA GLN A 75 -3.78 -12.41 6.62
C GLN A 75 -3.98 -13.90 6.73
N ARG A 76 -3.40 -14.64 5.79
CA ARG A 76 -3.25 -16.09 5.86
C ARG A 76 -1.97 -16.54 5.21
N THR A 77 -1.34 -17.56 5.82
CA THR A 77 -0.24 -18.30 5.19
C THR A 77 -0.84 -19.49 4.44
N ILE A 78 -0.48 -19.65 3.18
CA ILE A 78 -0.99 -20.69 2.28
C ILE A 78 0.15 -21.48 1.64
N VAL A 79 -0.17 -22.56 0.95
CA VAL A 79 0.78 -23.24 0.07
C VAL A 79 0.67 -22.67 -1.35
N LYS A 80 1.78 -22.71 -2.11
CA LYS A 80 1.84 -22.12 -3.46
C LYS A 80 0.76 -22.64 -4.40
N SER A 81 0.40 -23.92 -4.29
CA SER A 81 -0.62 -24.54 -5.15
C SER A 81 -2.03 -24.01 -4.92
N GLU A 82 -2.29 -23.39 -3.78
CA GLU A 82 -3.61 -22.84 -3.44
C GLU A 82 -3.79 -21.37 -3.85
N LEU A 83 -2.71 -20.68 -4.23
CA LEU A 83 -2.71 -19.24 -4.48
C LEU A 83 -3.77 -18.81 -5.51
N GLU A 84 -3.88 -19.51 -6.63
CA GLU A 84 -4.88 -19.19 -7.66
C GLU A 84 -6.32 -19.41 -7.16
N THR A 85 -6.55 -20.40 -6.33
CA THR A 85 -7.85 -20.65 -5.71
C THR A 85 -8.23 -19.50 -4.77
N TYR A 86 -7.26 -19.00 -3.98
CA TYR A 86 -7.49 -17.83 -3.12
C TYR A 86 -7.75 -16.57 -3.92
N LYS A 87 -7.03 -16.32 -5.01
CA LYS A 87 -7.27 -15.19 -5.91
C LYS A 87 -8.64 -15.22 -6.59
N GLN A 88 -9.19 -16.40 -6.82
CA GLN A 88 -10.54 -16.56 -7.39
C GLN A 88 -11.65 -16.34 -6.37
N ASN A 89 -11.45 -16.72 -5.11
CA ASN A 89 -12.48 -16.72 -4.07
C ASN A 89 -12.44 -15.49 -3.16
N TYR A 90 -11.31 -14.79 -3.10
CA TYR A 90 -11.09 -13.65 -2.21
C TYR A 90 -10.43 -12.49 -2.97
N GLN A 91 -10.63 -11.29 -2.45
CA GLN A 91 -9.92 -10.12 -2.95
C GLN A 91 -8.51 -10.10 -2.34
N VAL A 92 -7.58 -10.83 -2.96
CA VAL A 92 -6.17 -10.84 -2.56
C VAL A 92 -5.54 -9.52 -3.01
N ILE A 93 -5.08 -8.72 -2.06
CA ILE A 93 -4.45 -7.41 -2.32
C ILE A 93 -2.92 -7.48 -2.31
N SER A 94 -2.33 -8.41 -1.56
CA SER A 94 -0.89 -8.62 -1.59
C SER A 94 -0.51 -10.08 -1.38
N GLU A 95 0.67 -10.45 -1.87
CA GLU A 95 1.31 -11.73 -1.61
C GLU A 95 2.80 -11.51 -1.33
N LYS A 96 3.31 -12.11 -0.27
CA LYS A 96 4.73 -12.09 0.09
C LYS A 96 5.20 -13.51 0.41
N LEU A 97 6.38 -13.88 -0.05
CA LEU A 97 6.99 -15.15 0.34
C LEU A 97 7.75 -14.98 1.66
N PHE A 98 7.41 -15.79 2.65
CA PHE A 98 8.13 -15.90 3.90
C PHE A 98 8.52 -17.35 4.15
N LEU A 99 9.82 -17.61 4.23
CA LEU A 99 10.37 -18.98 4.38
C LEU A 99 9.79 -19.98 3.36
N GLY A 100 9.62 -19.54 2.11
CA GLY A 100 9.10 -20.37 1.03
C GLY A 100 7.58 -20.56 0.99
N LYS A 101 6.84 -20.02 1.94
CA LYS A 101 5.37 -20.06 1.98
C LYS A 101 4.79 -18.70 1.64
N PRO A 102 3.78 -18.62 0.76
CA PRO A 102 3.07 -17.38 0.52
C PRO A 102 2.29 -16.94 1.75
N ILE A 103 2.44 -15.67 2.13
CA ILE A 103 1.55 -14.97 3.03
C ILE A 103 0.73 -14.03 2.17
N ILE A 104 -0.57 -14.14 2.23
CA ILE A 104 -1.51 -13.30 1.50
C ILE A 104 -2.23 -12.34 2.44
N HIS A 105 -2.47 -11.11 1.97
CA HIS A 105 -3.44 -10.21 2.56
C HIS A 105 -4.70 -10.19 1.67
N ILE A 106 -5.85 -10.28 2.30
CA ILE A 106 -7.14 -10.13 1.63
C ILE A 106 -7.90 -8.94 2.20
N LEU A 107 -8.71 -8.31 1.37
CA LEU A 107 -9.65 -7.29 1.77
C LEU A 107 -11.04 -7.91 1.91
N SER A 108 -11.66 -7.76 3.08
CA SER A 108 -13.00 -8.27 3.34
C SER A 108 -13.73 -7.38 4.35
N ASP A 109 -15.00 -7.06 4.06
CA ASP A 109 -15.85 -6.31 4.98
C ASP A 109 -16.36 -7.16 6.16
N THR A 110 -16.27 -8.49 6.02
CA THR A 110 -16.67 -9.45 7.04
C THR A 110 -15.53 -10.42 7.36
N ASN A 111 -15.59 -11.05 8.53
CA ASN A 111 -14.60 -12.08 8.88
C ASN A 111 -14.66 -13.23 7.86
N PRO A 112 -13.57 -13.50 7.11
CA PRO A 112 -13.54 -14.50 6.05
C PRO A 112 -13.45 -15.95 6.57
N GLY A 113 -13.31 -16.15 7.88
CA GLY A 113 -13.24 -17.47 8.52
C GLY A 113 -12.12 -17.59 9.55
N ALA A 114 -12.15 -18.68 10.32
CA ALA A 114 -11.26 -18.93 11.45
C ALA A 114 -9.78 -19.07 11.05
N ASP A 115 -9.50 -19.40 9.80
CA ASP A 115 -8.12 -19.58 9.30
C ASP A 115 -7.44 -18.25 8.90
N PHE A 116 -8.17 -17.15 8.94
CA PHE A 116 -7.66 -15.82 8.66
C PHE A 116 -7.44 -15.04 9.96
N THR A 117 -6.33 -14.34 10.02
CA THR A 117 -5.99 -13.47 11.15
C THR A 117 -6.19 -12.02 10.74
N PRO A 118 -6.98 -11.22 11.48
CA PRO A 118 -7.07 -9.79 11.24
C PRO A 118 -5.72 -9.14 11.49
N VAL A 119 -5.31 -8.23 10.61
CA VAL A 119 -4.07 -7.46 10.73
C VAL A 119 -4.36 -5.98 10.61
N LYS A 120 -3.50 -5.17 11.23
CA LYS A 120 -3.56 -3.73 11.07
C LYS A 120 -3.21 -3.37 9.63
N ALA A 121 -4.09 -2.60 8.97
CA ALA A 121 -3.83 -2.10 7.63
C ALA A 121 -2.62 -1.14 7.62
N ASP A 122 -1.88 -1.16 6.53
CA ASP A 122 -0.81 -0.21 6.25
C ASP A 122 -1.01 0.47 4.88
N LEU A 123 -0.10 1.38 4.54
CA LEU A 123 -0.20 2.12 3.29
C LEU A 123 0.09 1.26 2.05
N GLU A 124 0.85 0.15 2.19
CA GLU A 124 1.00 -0.83 1.11
C GLU A 124 -0.32 -1.53 0.81
N ASP A 125 -1.10 -1.89 1.86
CA ASP A 125 -2.43 -2.49 1.69
C ASP A 125 -3.37 -1.53 0.95
N VAL A 126 -3.33 -0.24 1.28
CA VAL A 126 -4.08 0.80 0.55
C VAL A 126 -3.66 0.84 -0.91
N TYR A 127 -2.37 0.94 -1.18
CA TYR A 127 -1.83 1.00 -2.54
C TYR A 127 -2.28 -0.19 -3.38
N PHE A 128 -2.08 -1.40 -2.87
CA PHE A 128 -2.46 -2.62 -3.58
C PHE A 128 -3.97 -2.77 -3.73
N SER A 129 -4.78 -2.34 -2.76
CA SER A 129 -6.24 -2.35 -2.88
C SER A 129 -6.73 -1.48 -4.03
N GLN A 130 -6.06 -0.34 -4.30
CA GLN A 130 -6.38 0.53 -5.42
C GLN A 130 -5.95 -0.06 -6.77
N ILE A 131 -4.74 -0.62 -6.83
CA ILE A 131 -4.20 -1.20 -8.06
C ILE A 131 -4.99 -2.45 -8.47
N PHE A 132 -5.24 -3.38 -7.55
CA PHE A 132 -5.93 -4.64 -7.84
C PHE A 132 -7.46 -4.50 -7.81
N GLY A 133 -8.02 -3.60 -7.00
CA GLY A 133 -9.45 -3.30 -6.97
C GLY A 133 -9.95 -2.69 -8.28
N SER A 134 -9.16 -1.85 -8.93
CA SER A 134 -9.48 -1.26 -10.24
C SER A 134 -9.58 -2.32 -11.35
N ASN A 135 -8.80 -3.39 -11.25
CA ASN A 135 -8.84 -4.48 -12.23
C ASN A 135 -10.09 -5.37 -12.10
N THR A 136 -10.73 -5.39 -10.94
CA THR A 136 -11.96 -6.17 -10.73
C THR A 136 -13.18 -5.49 -11.35
N ASN A 137 -13.20 -4.16 -11.39
CA ASN A 137 -14.26 -3.40 -12.03
C ASN A 137 -14.21 -3.45 -13.57
N LEU A 138 -13.07 -3.76 -14.18
CA LEU A 138 -12.95 -3.95 -15.63
C LEU A 138 -13.49 -5.29 -16.11
N LYS A 139 -13.61 -6.29 -15.23
CA LYS A 139 -14.20 -7.61 -15.57
C LYS A 139 -15.73 -7.65 -15.47
N SER A 140 -16.36 -6.66 -14.85
CA SER A 140 -17.81 -6.57 -14.73
C SER A 140 -18.49 -5.71 -15.80
N VAL A 141 -17.73 -5.20 -16.78
CA VAL A 141 -18.24 -4.34 -17.90
C VAL A 141 -18.01 -5.01 -19.27
N LEU A 142 -17.58 -6.25 -19.28
CA LEU A 142 -17.58 -7.09 -20.49
C LEU A 142 -18.62 -8.25 -20.30
#